data_06acc17f449a69a0ff0f88a14ed9ffef
#
_entry.id   06acc17f449a69a0ff0f88a14ed9ffef
#
_cell.length_a   1.000
_cell.length_b   1.000
_cell.length_c   1.000
_cell.angle_alpha   90.00
_cell.angle_beta   90.00
_cell.angle_gamma   90.00
#
_symmetry.space_group_name_H-M   'P 1'
#
loop_
_entity.id
_entity.type
_entity.pdbx_description
1 polymer ?
#
loop_
_entity_poly.entity_id
_entity_poly.type
_entity_poly.pdbx_seq_one_letter_code
_entity_poly.pdbx_strand_id
1 'polypeptide(L)'
;MKVLGIETSCDETAAAVVEIDKSLNCSLLSNVVATSMDLHAKYGGVVPEIAARSHIESIIPVIDEATQPVGWDNIDAIAVTKGSGLGGSLLIGVMTARTLAITKGKPLYGVNHVEVHIYANFLTPHSPPYDYQLASKAPAF
;
A
#
# COMPACT_ATOMS: atom_id res chain seq x y z
N MET A 1 -4.12 -7.24 15.12
CA MET A 1 -4.95 -6.79 13.97
C MET A 1 -4.07 -6.70 12.74
N LYS A 2 -4.49 -7.33 11.64
CA LYS A 2 -3.75 -7.31 10.36
C LYS A 2 -4.51 -6.49 9.33
N VAL A 3 -3.82 -5.56 8.68
CA VAL A 3 -4.40 -4.62 7.72
C VAL A 3 -3.70 -4.73 6.38
N LEU A 4 -4.47 -4.91 5.32
CA LEU A 4 -3.99 -4.77 3.94
C LEU A 4 -4.02 -3.30 3.55
N GLY A 5 -2.86 -2.72 3.25
CA GLY A 5 -2.72 -1.38 2.67
C GLY A 5 -2.59 -1.46 1.16
N ILE A 6 -3.26 -0.55 0.44
CA ILE A 6 -3.21 -0.42 -1.03
C ILE A 6 -2.85 1.02 -1.38
N GLU A 7 -1.85 1.19 -2.24
CA GLU A 7 -1.34 2.49 -2.68
C GLU A 7 -1.23 2.54 -4.20
N THR A 8 -1.86 3.57 -4.80
CA THR A 8 -1.84 3.82 -6.26
C THR A 8 -1.85 5.31 -6.57
N SER A 9 -1.27 6.15 -5.74
CA SER A 9 -1.44 7.62 -5.86
C SER A 9 -0.68 8.26 -7.03
N CYS A 10 0.37 7.62 -7.55
CA CYS A 10 1.22 8.17 -8.61
C CYS A 10 1.55 7.14 -9.70
N ASP A 11 2.76 6.61 -9.72
CA ASP A 11 3.28 5.72 -10.77
C ASP A 11 3.61 4.31 -10.28
N GLU A 12 3.50 4.07 -8.99
CA GLU A 12 3.73 2.78 -8.37
C GLU A 12 2.42 2.16 -7.87
N THR A 13 2.24 0.86 -8.14
CA THR A 13 1.19 0.06 -7.55
C THR A 13 1.77 -0.71 -6.39
N ALA A 14 1.33 -0.46 -5.17
CA ALA A 14 1.84 -1.16 -4.01
C ALA A 14 0.72 -1.76 -3.15
N ALA A 15 1.03 -2.91 -2.55
CA ALA A 15 0.21 -3.50 -1.49
C ALA A 15 1.12 -4.08 -0.41
N ALA A 16 0.70 -3.92 0.84
CA ALA A 16 1.42 -4.40 2.01
C ALA A 16 0.47 -4.92 3.07
N VAL A 17 0.88 -5.93 3.81
CA VAL A 17 0.15 -6.36 5.01
C VAL A 17 0.96 -6.00 6.24
N VAL A 18 0.34 -5.26 7.14
CA VAL A 18 0.92 -4.89 8.44
C VAL A 18 0.15 -5.54 9.57
N GLU A 19 0.85 -5.89 10.63
CA GLU A 19 0.26 -6.38 11.88
C GLU A 19 0.46 -5.35 12.98
N ILE A 20 -0.63 -5.04 13.70
CA ILE A 20 -0.60 -4.19 14.88
C ILE A 20 -0.89 -5.08 16.09
N ASP A 21 0.05 -5.17 17.02
CA ASP A 21 -0.09 -5.95 18.25
C ASP A 21 -0.90 -5.20 19.33
N LYS A 22 -1.09 -5.83 20.49
CA LYS A 22 -1.84 -5.24 21.62
C LYS A 22 -1.12 -4.05 22.26
N SER A 23 0.18 -3.93 22.03
CA SER A 23 1.02 -2.84 22.53
C SER A 23 1.17 -1.71 21.51
N LEU A 24 0.41 -1.78 20.40
CA LEU A 24 0.42 -0.85 19.27
C LEU A 24 1.75 -0.86 18.47
N ASN A 25 2.58 -1.89 18.62
CA ASN A 25 3.72 -2.05 17.71
C ASN A 25 3.21 -2.50 16.34
N CYS A 26 3.77 -1.91 15.30
CA CYS A 26 3.43 -2.20 13.93
C CYS A 26 4.56 -2.97 13.25
N SER A 27 4.24 -4.14 12.69
CA SER A 27 5.18 -5.01 11.98
C SER A 27 4.76 -5.20 10.53
N LEU A 28 5.71 -5.11 9.60
CA LEU A 28 5.48 -5.35 8.19
C LEU A 28 5.58 -6.85 7.90
N LEU A 29 4.48 -7.46 7.46
CA LEU A 29 4.42 -8.89 7.14
C LEU A 29 4.70 -9.18 5.66
N SER A 30 4.28 -8.28 4.78
CA SER A 30 4.55 -8.33 3.34
C SER A 30 4.56 -6.93 2.75
N ASN A 31 5.32 -6.75 1.66
CA ASN A 31 5.35 -5.50 0.89
C ASN A 31 5.70 -5.83 -0.56
N VAL A 32 4.80 -5.50 -1.47
CA VAL A 32 4.95 -5.74 -2.91
C VAL A 32 4.73 -4.43 -3.64
N VAL A 33 5.65 -4.10 -4.53
CA VAL A 33 5.62 -2.87 -5.32
C VAL A 33 5.87 -3.19 -6.78
N ALA A 34 4.97 -2.77 -7.65
CA ALA A 34 5.15 -2.77 -9.11
C ALA A 34 5.30 -1.33 -9.59
N THR A 35 6.42 -1.03 -10.24
CA THR A 35 6.70 0.31 -10.76
C THR A 35 6.41 0.40 -12.26
N SER A 36 5.91 1.55 -12.71
CA SER A 36 5.76 1.91 -14.12
C SER A 36 6.79 2.96 -14.58
N MET A 37 7.85 3.19 -13.80
CA MET A 37 8.85 4.23 -14.04
C MET A 37 9.45 4.15 -15.44
N ASP A 38 9.77 2.96 -15.94
CA ASP A 38 10.35 2.77 -17.28
C ASP A 38 9.41 3.23 -18.40
N LEU A 39 8.10 3.12 -18.19
CA LEU A 39 7.10 3.60 -19.16
C LEU A 39 7.08 5.13 -19.25
N HIS A 40 7.42 5.80 -18.16
CA HIS A 40 7.43 7.25 -18.05
C HIS A 40 8.74 7.89 -18.46
N ALA A 41 9.86 7.18 -18.40
CA ALA A 41 11.22 7.69 -18.67
C ALA A 41 11.34 8.39 -20.01
N LYS A 42 10.72 7.84 -21.05
CA LYS A 42 10.73 8.42 -22.42
C LYS A 42 9.98 9.75 -22.54
N TYR A 43 9.16 10.11 -21.57
CA TYR A 43 8.40 11.38 -21.55
C TYR A 43 9.01 12.41 -20.61
N GLY A 44 10.08 12.06 -19.88
CA GLY A 44 10.74 12.95 -18.94
C GLY A 44 9.98 13.18 -17.63
N GLY A 45 8.93 12.41 -17.36
CA GLY A 45 8.12 12.50 -16.12
C GLY A 45 6.84 11.69 -16.20
N VAL A 46 6.10 11.62 -15.11
CA VAL A 46 4.90 10.80 -14.99
C VAL A 46 3.78 11.31 -15.91
N VAL A 47 3.25 10.41 -16.74
CA VAL A 47 2.08 10.65 -17.59
C VAL A 47 0.86 10.02 -16.92
N PRO A 48 -0.11 10.81 -16.44
CA PRO A 48 -1.21 10.33 -15.59
C PRO A 48 -2.05 9.19 -16.21
N GLU A 49 -2.31 9.26 -17.52
CA GLU A 49 -3.08 8.21 -18.22
C GLU A 49 -2.32 6.88 -18.32
N ILE A 50 -1.00 6.94 -18.51
CA ILE A 50 -0.15 5.74 -18.57
C ILE A 50 -0.09 5.11 -17.17
N ALA A 51 0.08 5.93 -16.12
CA ALA A 51 0.06 5.48 -14.75
C ALA A 51 -1.26 4.75 -14.41
N ALA A 52 -2.40 5.37 -14.72
CA ALA A 52 -3.70 4.78 -14.46
C ALA A 52 -3.88 3.42 -15.15
N ARG A 53 -3.44 3.27 -16.42
CA ARG A 53 -3.49 1.99 -17.14
C ARG A 53 -2.58 0.95 -16.53
N SER A 54 -1.36 1.32 -16.14
CA SER A 54 -0.42 0.42 -15.48
C SER A 54 -0.97 -0.12 -14.17
N HIS A 55 -1.68 0.69 -13.39
CA HIS A 55 -2.33 0.22 -12.17
C HIS A 55 -3.39 -0.86 -12.44
N ILE A 56 -4.18 -0.73 -13.52
CA ILE A 56 -5.18 -1.75 -13.88
C ILE A 56 -4.53 -3.11 -14.10
N GLU A 57 -3.38 -3.14 -14.76
CA GLU A 57 -2.67 -4.38 -15.07
C GLU A 57 -1.98 -4.99 -13.83
N SER A 58 -1.49 -4.15 -12.92
CA SER A 58 -0.62 -4.55 -11.82
C SER A 58 -1.36 -4.81 -10.50
N ILE A 59 -2.53 -4.19 -10.28
CA ILE A 59 -3.13 -4.14 -8.94
C ILE A 59 -3.53 -5.52 -8.41
N ILE A 60 -4.07 -6.40 -9.24
CA ILE A 60 -4.50 -7.73 -8.79
C ILE A 60 -3.29 -8.63 -8.49
N PRO A 61 -2.29 -8.79 -9.38
CA PRO A 61 -1.07 -9.51 -9.05
C PRO A 61 -0.37 -9.01 -7.78
N VAL A 62 -0.27 -7.70 -7.61
CA VAL A 62 0.38 -7.09 -6.44
C VAL A 62 -0.38 -7.41 -5.14
N ILE A 63 -1.71 -7.33 -5.16
CA ILE A 63 -2.53 -7.68 -3.98
C ILE A 63 -2.46 -9.18 -3.67
N ASP A 64 -2.53 -10.04 -4.69
CA ASP A 64 -2.45 -11.48 -4.50
C ASP A 64 -1.11 -11.88 -3.88
N GLU A 65 0.00 -11.36 -4.39
CA GLU A 65 1.33 -11.61 -3.86
C GLU A 65 1.47 -11.08 -2.42
N ALA A 66 0.97 -9.88 -2.13
CA ALA A 66 1.05 -9.28 -0.80
C ALA A 66 0.22 -10.05 0.24
N THR A 67 -0.91 -10.61 -0.16
CA THR A 67 -1.80 -11.35 0.76
C THR A 67 -1.45 -12.81 0.92
N GLN A 68 -0.68 -13.40 -0.01
CA GLN A 68 -0.32 -14.83 -0.01
C GLN A 68 0.31 -15.32 1.30
N PRO A 69 1.29 -14.61 1.92
CA PRO A 69 1.93 -15.11 3.15
C PRO A 69 0.99 -15.14 4.36
N VAL A 70 -0.07 -14.33 4.35
CA VAL A 70 -0.98 -14.12 5.49
C VAL A 70 -2.29 -14.87 5.30
N GLY A 71 -2.81 -14.90 4.08
CA GLY A 71 -4.12 -15.41 3.73
C GLY A 71 -5.26 -14.44 4.06
N TRP A 72 -6.26 -14.36 3.20
CA TRP A 72 -7.40 -13.43 3.32
C TRP A 72 -8.20 -13.59 4.62
N ASP A 73 -8.31 -14.80 5.15
CA ASP A 73 -9.06 -15.07 6.38
C ASP A 73 -8.45 -14.39 7.60
N ASN A 74 -7.14 -14.13 7.56
CA ASN A 74 -6.39 -13.48 8.64
C ASN A 74 -6.27 -11.96 8.49
N ILE A 75 -6.79 -11.37 7.42
CA ILE A 75 -6.82 -9.91 7.23
C ILE A 75 -8.07 -9.37 7.90
N ASP A 76 -7.90 -8.42 8.81
CA ASP A 76 -8.99 -7.83 9.59
C ASP A 76 -9.61 -6.59 8.93
N ALA A 77 -8.83 -5.85 8.15
CA ALA A 77 -9.25 -4.60 7.54
C ALA A 77 -8.47 -4.31 6.24
N ILE A 78 -9.02 -3.40 5.43
CA ILE A 78 -8.38 -2.87 4.23
C ILE A 78 -8.21 -1.36 4.40
N ALA A 79 -7.03 -0.83 4.07
CA ALA A 79 -6.74 0.58 3.99
C ALA A 79 -6.34 0.94 2.56
N VAL A 80 -6.72 2.13 2.08
CA VAL A 80 -6.36 2.59 0.74
C VAL A 80 -6.09 4.08 0.74
N THR A 81 -5.08 4.51 0.00
CA THR A 81 -4.80 5.92 -0.20
C THR A 81 -5.92 6.57 -1.02
N LYS A 82 -6.59 7.57 -0.41
CA LYS A 82 -7.69 8.32 -1.04
C LYS A 82 -7.30 9.69 -1.59
N GLY A 83 -6.08 10.14 -1.34
CA GLY A 83 -5.50 11.43 -1.74
C GLY A 83 -4.37 11.82 -0.77
N SER A 84 -3.53 12.73 -1.19
CA SER A 84 -3.38 13.38 -2.48
C SER A 84 -2.78 12.42 -3.52
N GLY A 85 -2.91 12.77 -4.84
CA GLY A 85 -2.35 11.96 -5.92
C GLY A 85 -3.04 12.20 -7.25
N LEU A 86 -2.65 11.44 -8.27
CA LEU A 86 -3.27 11.48 -9.60
C LEU A 86 -4.67 10.88 -9.56
N GLY A 87 -5.68 11.64 -9.98
CA GLY A 87 -7.09 11.23 -9.86
C GLY A 87 -7.42 9.89 -10.49
N GLY A 88 -6.91 9.60 -11.69
CA GLY A 88 -7.08 8.32 -12.38
C GLY A 88 -6.43 7.16 -11.63
N SER A 89 -5.22 7.37 -11.14
CA SER A 89 -4.46 6.39 -10.36
C SER A 89 -5.15 6.07 -9.03
N LEU A 90 -5.53 7.10 -8.27
CA LEU A 90 -6.29 6.95 -7.01
C LEU A 90 -7.60 6.21 -7.21
N LEU A 91 -8.32 6.49 -8.32
CA LEU A 91 -9.59 5.82 -8.63
C LEU A 91 -9.44 4.31 -8.71
N ILE A 92 -8.38 3.81 -9.37
CA ILE A 92 -8.14 2.36 -9.50
C ILE A 92 -7.95 1.71 -8.12
N GLY A 93 -7.11 2.27 -7.27
CA GLY A 93 -6.89 1.75 -5.91
C GLY A 93 -8.16 1.77 -5.06
N VAL A 94 -8.86 2.90 -5.04
CA VAL A 94 -10.08 3.07 -4.24
C VAL A 94 -11.20 2.12 -4.69
N MET A 95 -11.43 1.98 -6.00
CA MET A 95 -12.45 1.07 -6.52
C MET A 95 -12.12 -0.39 -6.23
N THR A 96 -10.84 -0.78 -6.39
CA THR A 96 -10.38 -2.14 -6.05
C THR A 96 -10.56 -2.42 -4.56
N ALA A 97 -10.11 -1.51 -3.70
CA ALA A 97 -10.24 -1.66 -2.24
C ALA A 97 -11.71 -1.75 -1.79
N ARG A 98 -12.61 -0.95 -2.38
CA ARG A 98 -14.05 -1.03 -2.11
C ARG A 98 -14.64 -2.38 -2.52
N THR A 99 -14.29 -2.86 -3.70
CA THR A 99 -14.76 -4.16 -4.19
C THR A 99 -14.30 -5.28 -3.26
N LEU A 100 -13.03 -5.27 -2.87
CA LEU A 100 -12.47 -6.26 -1.94
C LEU A 100 -13.12 -6.16 -0.55
N ALA A 101 -13.32 -4.97 -0.03
CA ALA A 101 -13.99 -4.76 1.26
C ALA A 101 -15.40 -5.37 1.28
N ILE A 102 -16.17 -5.16 0.21
CA ILE A 102 -17.52 -5.71 0.07
C ILE A 102 -17.47 -7.24 -0.08
N THR A 103 -16.66 -7.75 -1.00
CA THR A 103 -16.61 -9.19 -1.33
C THR A 103 -16.01 -10.05 -0.23
N LYS A 104 -15.08 -9.50 0.55
CA LYS A 104 -14.44 -10.17 1.69
C LYS A 104 -15.09 -9.84 3.04
N GLY A 105 -16.09 -8.95 3.08
CA GLY A 105 -16.76 -8.54 4.32
C GLY A 105 -15.83 -7.85 5.31
N LYS A 106 -14.87 -7.04 4.82
CA LYS A 106 -13.87 -6.37 5.67
C LYS A 106 -14.15 -4.86 5.74
N PRO A 107 -13.89 -4.21 6.88
CA PRO A 107 -13.95 -2.75 6.98
C PRO A 107 -12.91 -2.08 6.07
N LEU A 108 -13.27 -0.91 5.52
CA LEU A 108 -12.43 -0.13 4.62
C LEU A 108 -12.11 1.24 5.23
N TYR A 109 -10.83 1.60 5.21
CA TYR A 109 -10.32 2.87 5.69
C TYR A 109 -9.62 3.64 4.56
N GLY A 110 -10.02 4.90 4.38
CA GLY A 110 -9.34 5.81 3.44
C GLY A 110 -8.28 6.62 4.18
N VAL A 111 -7.02 6.56 3.73
CA VAL A 111 -5.88 7.24 4.35
C VAL A 111 -5.33 8.37 3.46
N ASN A 112 -4.66 9.34 4.08
CA ASN A 112 -4.03 10.43 3.37
C ASN A 112 -2.61 10.05 2.95
N HIS A 113 -2.23 10.30 1.69
CA HIS A 113 -0.92 9.95 1.12
C HIS A 113 0.24 10.59 1.90
N VAL A 114 0.14 11.87 2.25
CA VAL A 114 1.21 12.58 2.96
C VAL A 114 1.40 12.05 4.38
N GLU A 115 0.30 11.74 5.08
CA GLU A 115 0.35 11.13 6.41
C GLU A 115 0.99 9.74 6.38
N VAL A 116 0.71 8.94 5.35
CA VAL A 116 1.31 7.60 5.20
C VAL A 116 2.83 7.66 5.14
N HIS A 117 3.41 8.65 4.45
CA HIS A 117 4.87 8.84 4.41
C HIS A 117 5.48 9.08 5.79
N ILE A 118 4.77 9.79 6.68
CA ILE A 118 5.22 10.01 8.05
C ILE A 118 5.19 8.70 8.83
N TYR A 119 4.05 7.99 8.80
CA TYR A 119 3.85 6.77 9.57
C TYR A 119 4.68 5.58 9.06
N ALA A 120 5.03 5.54 7.78
CA ALA A 120 5.89 4.50 7.21
C ALA A 120 7.26 4.41 7.91
N ASN A 121 7.75 5.51 8.48
CA ASN A 121 9.01 5.52 9.24
C ASN A 121 8.95 4.75 10.57
N PHE A 122 7.77 4.39 11.03
CA PHE A 122 7.58 3.61 12.27
C PHE A 122 7.32 2.13 12.02
N LEU A 123 7.30 1.70 10.74
CA LEU A 123 7.17 0.28 10.40
C LEU A 123 8.47 -0.47 10.70
N THR A 124 8.37 -1.55 11.46
CA THR A 124 9.48 -2.47 11.68
C THR A 124 9.27 -3.74 10.87
N PRO A 125 10.24 -4.17 10.05
CA PRO A 125 10.15 -5.44 9.32
C PRO A 125 10.12 -6.61 10.30
N HIS A 126 9.27 -7.61 10.03
CA HIS A 126 9.14 -8.80 10.87
C HIS A 126 10.28 -9.81 10.65
N SER A 127 11.08 -9.67 9.59
CA SER A 127 12.19 -10.58 9.25
C SER A 127 13.36 -9.84 8.58
N PRO A 128 14.60 -10.17 8.88
CA PRO A 128 15.76 -9.68 8.11
C PRO A 128 15.62 -10.05 6.63
N PRO A 129 16.08 -9.22 5.67
CA PRO A 129 17.25 -8.36 5.78
C PRO A 129 17.00 -6.85 5.86
N TYR A 130 15.79 -6.41 6.15
CA TYR A 130 15.50 -4.96 6.17
C TYR A 130 15.83 -4.39 7.56
N ASP A 131 17.09 -4.00 7.76
CA ASP A 131 17.55 -3.32 8.96
C ASP A 131 17.17 -1.83 8.89
N TYR A 132 15.92 -1.50 9.18
CA TYR A 132 15.50 -0.10 9.36
C TYR A 132 15.78 0.35 10.79
N GLN A 133 17.08 0.56 11.11
CA GLN A 133 17.50 1.22 12.37
C GLN A 133 16.98 2.68 12.49
N LEU A 134 16.29 3.18 11.49
CA LEU A 134 15.70 4.52 11.47
C LEU A 134 14.45 4.65 12.36
N ALA A 135 13.70 3.59 12.58
CA ALA A 135 12.47 3.64 13.37
C ALA A 135 12.69 4.06 14.84
N SER A 136 13.86 3.76 15.40
CA SER A 136 14.21 4.14 16.78
C SER A 136 14.71 5.59 16.94
N LYS A 137 14.86 6.32 15.83
CA LYS A 137 15.40 7.70 15.79
C LYS A 137 14.42 8.70 15.17
N ALA A 138 13.18 8.31 14.91
CA ALA A 138 12.20 9.26 14.43
C ALA A 138 11.99 10.35 15.51
N PRO A 139 12.03 11.64 15.15
CA PRO A 139 11.78 12.70 16.10
C PRO A 139 10.36 12.55 16.65
N ALA A 140 10.21 12.59 17.96
CA ALA A 140 8.91 12.77 18.56
C ALA A 140 8.41 14.17 18.18
N PHE A 141 7.28 14.25 17.48
CA PHE A 141 6.56 15.49 17.22
C PHE A 141 5.64 15.81 18.42
#